data_29b7c13754da075e65add37de5e09da6
#
_entry.id   29b7c13754da075e65add37de5e09da6
#
_cell.length_a   1.000
_cell.length_b   1.000
_cell.length_c   1.000
_cell.angle_alpha   90.00
_cell.angle_beta   90.00
_cell.angle_gamma   90.00
#
_symmetry.space_group_name_H-M   'P 1'
#
loop_
_entity.id
_entity.type
_entity.pdbx_description
1 polymer ?
#
loop_
_entity_poly.entity_id
_entity_poly.type
_entity_poly.pdbx_seq_one_letter_code
_entity_poly.pdbx_strand_id
1 'polypeptide(L)'
;MSTILFDRVIFGPVHSRRLGLSLGVNLLPTDNKLCNFDCIYCECGWGKHGFKPRFNTREEVRTLLRAKLREMAAAGTPPDVITFAGNGEPTMHPQFEEIISDTIAVRDELCPSAKVSVLSNATMIGRDNVRRALLKVDNNILKLDSALDETVRLIDQPRGRAGVAETVRLMKLFGGRLIVQTMFLRGMYDGRRVDNT
;
A
#
# COMPACT_ATOMS: atom_id res chain seq x y z
N MET A 1 11.45 -18.47 -5.13
CA MET A 1 10.40 -18.01 -4.18
C MET A 1 9.05 -18.14 -4.87
N SER A 2 8.05 -18.73 -4.21
CA SER A 2 6.67 -18.67 -4.69
C SER A 2 6.19 -17.22 -4.56
N THR A 3 5.68 -16.64 -5.63
CA THR A 3 5.09 -15.30 -5.63
C THR A 3 3.65 -15.40 -5.15
N ILE A 4 3.24 -14.50 -4.26
CA ILE A 4 1.87 -14.39 -3.78
C ILE A 4 1.26 -13.14 -4.41
N LEU A 5 0.28 -13.34 -5.29
CA LEU A 5 -0.53 -12.27 -5.84
C LEU A 5 -1.97 -12.43 -5.34
N PHE A 6 -2.59 -11.33 -4.99
CA PHE A 6 -4.02 -11.30 -4.67
C PHE A 6 -4.82 -11.33 -5.97
N ASP A 7 -5.62 -12.36 -6.15
CA ASP A 7 -6.48 -12.60 -7.33
C ASP A 7 -7.80 -11.81 -7.30
N ARG A 8 -8.00 -10.98 -6.25
CA ARG A 8 -9.23 -10.22 -6.00
C ARG A 8 -8.94 -8.76 -5.67
N VAL A 9 -9.91 -7.91 -6.02
CA VAL A 9 -9.93 -6.48 -5.67
C VAL A 9 -10.08 -6.27 -4.17
N ILE A 10 -11.04 -6.99 -3.55
CA ILE A 10 -11.24 -7.01 -2.10
C ILE A 10 -10.86 -8.40 -1.60
N PHE A 11 -9.95 -8.49 -0.67
CA PHE A 11 -9.42 -9.74 -0.15
C PHE A 11 -9.39 -9.78 1.39
N GLY A 12 -9.34 -10.96 1.94
CA GLY A 12 -9.43 -11.21 3.39
C GLY A 12 -10.87 -11.37 3.87
N PRO A 13 -11.20 -11.00 5.13
CA PRO A 13 -10.30 -10.33 6.07
C PRO A 13 -9.16 -11.22 6.58
N VAL A 14 -8.06 -10.59 7.01
CA VAL A 14 -6.92 -11.25 7.65
C VAL A 14 -6.64 -10.65 9.02
N HIS A 15 -6.17 -11.46 9.96
CA HIS A 15 -5.75 -10.96 11.26
C HIS A 15 -4.34 -10.36 11.16
N SER A 16 -4.26 -9.03 11.26
CA SER A 16 -3.01 -8.29 11.34
C SER A 16 -2.59 -8.10 12.80
N ARG A 17 -1.35 -8.44 13.14
CA ARG A 17 -0.81 -8.23 14.49
C ARG A 17 -0.83 -6.76 14.93
N ARG A 18 -0.79 -5.82 13.99
CA ARG A 18 -0.72 -4.37 14.26
C ARG A 18 -2.04 -3.64 14.05
N LEU A 19 -2.87 -4.15 13.17
CA LEU A 19 -4.05 -3.42 12.69
C LEU A 19 -5.38 -4.11 13.02
N GLY A 20 -5.35 -5.29 13.67
CA GLY A 20 -6.55 -6.08 13.98
C GLY A 20 -7.10 -6.82 12.76
N LEU A 21 -8.43 -6.97 12.68
CA LEU A 21 -9.11 -7.62 11.56
C LEU A 21 -9.08 -6.70 10.33
N SER A 22 -8.22 -7.02 9.37
CA SER A 22 -7.93 -6.17 8.22
C SER A 22 -8.60 -6.67 6.95
N LEU A 23 -9.44 -5.83 6.33
CA LEU A 23 -9.99 -6.04 5.00
C LEU A 23 -9.09 -5.38 3.97
N GLY A 24 -8.51 -6.17 3.05
CA GLY A 24 -7.59 -5.68 2.04
C GLY A 24 -8.27 -5.13 0.80
N VAL A 25 -7.72 -4.05 0.24
CA VAL A 25 -8.12 -3.44 -1.02
C VAL A 25 -6.93 -3.40 -1.98
N ASN A 26 -7.01 -4.19 -3.06
CA ASN A 26 -6.02 -4.20 -4.13
C ASN A 26 -6.49 -3.34 -5.30
N LEU A 27 -5.85 -2.20 -5.54
CA LEU A 27 -6.16 -1.28 -6.64
C LEU A 27 -5.50 -1.68 -7.97
N LEU A 28 -4.58 -2.62 -7.90
CA LEU A 28 -3.65 -2.95 -8.97
C LEU A 28 -4.08 -4.23 -9.68
N PRO A 29 -3.45 -4.60 -10.81
CA PRO A 29 -3.79 -5.82 -11.52
C PRO A 29 -3.80 -7.05 -10.60
N THR A 30 -4.75 -7.97 -10.82
CA THR A 30 -4.87 -9.19 -10.03
C THR A 30 -3.94 -10.31 -10.51
N ASP A 31 -3.37 -10.16 -11.70
CA ASP A 31 -2.53 -11.15 -12.38
C ASP A 31 -1.03 -10.76 -12.44
N ASN A 32 -0.70 -9.52 -12.06
CA ASN A 32 0.66 -8.99 -12.13
C ASN A 32 0.95 -8.01 -11.00
N LYS A 33 2.23 -7.93 -10.60
CA LYS A 33 2.72 -6.85 -9.73
C LYS A 33 2.87 -5.56 -10.54
N LEU A 34 2.28 -4.48 -10.04
CA LEU A 34 2.49 -3.12 -10.52
C LEU A 34 3.07 -2.25 -9.41
N CYS A 35 4.39 -2.11 -9.41
CA CYS A 35 5.14 -1.34 -8.43
C CYS A 35 6.34 -0.69 -9.10
N ASN A 36 6.76 0.45 -8.61
CA ASN A 36 8.01 1.09 -9.00
C ASN A 36 9.19 0.73 -8.07
N PHE A 37 8.98 -0.20 -7.13
CA PHE A 37 10.01 -0.87 -6.34
C PHE A 37 10.00 -2.38 -6.61
N ASP A 38 11.19 -2.99 -6.58
CA ASP A 38 11.37 -4.43 -6.61
C ASP A 38 12.12 -4.91 -5.36
N CYS A 39 11.52 -4.64 -4.19
CA CYS A 39 12.13 -4.97 -2.90
C CYS A 39 12.49 -6.45 -2.81
N ILE A 40 13.69 -6.75 -2.35
CA ILE A 40 14.25 -8.13 -2.30
C ILE A 40 13.42 -9.09 -1.41
N TYR A 41 12.59 -8.55 -0.52
CA TYR A 41 11.71 -9.30 0.38
C TYR A 41 10.24 -9.28 -0.05
N CYS A 42 9.91 -8.73 -1.24
CA CYS A 42 8.53 -8.57 -1.67
C CYS A 42 7.89 -9.93 -2.00
N GLU A 43 6.81 -10.27 -1.30
CA GLU A 43 6.06 -11.51 -1.54
C GLU A 43 5.38 -11.54 -2.92
N CYS A 44 5.09 -10.36 -3.51
CA CYS A 44 4.58 -10.27 -4.88
C CYS A 44 5.64 -10.56 -5.96
N GLY A 45 6.89 -10.80 -5.55
CA GLY A 45 8.02 -11.05 -6.45
C GLY A 45 8.44 -9.80 -7.25
N TRP A 46 8.98 -10.03 -8.45
CA TRP A 46 9.50 -9.00 -9.33
C TRP A 46 8.42 -8.50 -10.27
N GLY A 47 8.38 -7.19 -10.50
CA GLY A 47 7.45 -6.62 -11.47
C GLY A 47 7.85 -6.97 -12.90
N LYS A 48 6.90 -7.42 -13.72
CA LYS A 48 7.12 -7.67 -15.15
C LYS A 48 7.30 -6.35 -15.92
N HIS A 49 8.14 -6.38 -16.95
CA HIS A 49 8.32 -5.25 -17.86
C HIS A 49 7.42 -5.39 -19.10
N GLY A 50 7.10 -4.26 -19.73
CA GLY A 50 6.49 -4.26 -21.06
C GLY A 50 5.02 -4.64 -21.15
N PHE A 51 4.30 -4.77 -20.01
CA PHE A 51 2.85 -4.98 -20.04
C PHE A 51 2.08 -3.66 -19.87
N LYS A 52 0.92 -3.58 -20.47
CA LYS A 52 -0.01 -2.47 -20.27
C LYS A 52 -0.89 -2.78 -19.03
N PRO A 53 -0.73 -2.08 -17.91
CA PRO A 53 -1.46 -2.40 -16.70
C PRO A 53 -2.96 -2.13 -16.87
N ARG A 54 -3.79 -3.08 -16.39
CA ARG A 54 -5.22 -2.88 -16.22
C ARG A 54 -5.49 -2.63 -14.74
N PHE A 55 -5.80 -1.39 -14.40
CA PHE A 55 -6.21 -1.04 -13.04
C PHE A 55 -7.64 -1.52 -12.76
N ASN A 56 -7.90 -1.88 -11.51
CA ASN A 56 -9.26 -2.10 -11.03
C ASN A 56 -9.98 -0.74 -11.01
N THR A 57 -11.16 -0.66 -11.60
CA THR A 57 -11.84 0.64 -11.75
C THR A 57 -12.37 1.16 -10.41
N ARG A 58 -12.51 2.48 -10.29
CA ARG A 58 -13.11 3.13 -9.11
C ARG A 58 -14.47 2.54 -8.77
N GLU A 59 -15.33 2.32 -9.77
CA GLU A 59 -16.69 1.77 -9.56
C GLU A 59 -16.63 0.30 -9.09
N GLU A 60 -15.74 -0.50 -9.64
CA GLU A 60 -15.53 -1.88 -9.23
C GLU A 60 -15.08 -1.95 -7.77
N VAL A 61 -14.07 -1.15 -7.38
CA VAL A 61 -13.58 -1.08 -6.00
C VAL A 61 -14.73 -0.69 -5.05
N ARG A 62 -15.46 0.38 -5.37
CA ARG A 62 -16.57 0.89 -4.56
C ARG A 62 -17.68 -0.16 -4.38
N THR A 63 -18.10 -0.81 -5.47
CA THR A 63 -19.17 -1.79 -5.47
C THR A 63 -18.79 -3.02 -4.64
N LEU A 64 -17.59 -3.59 -4.87
CA LEU A 64 -17.13 -4.77 -4.16
C LEU A 64 -16.86 -4.48 -2.68
N LEU A 65 -16.28 -3.33 -2.36
CA LEU A 65 -16.05 -2.90 -0.97
C LEU A 65 -17.38 -2.76 -0.23
N ARG A 66 -18.36 -2.06 -0.82
CA ARG A 66 -19.69 -1.89 -0.22
C ARG A 66 -20.38 -3.23 0.04
N ALA A 67 -20.34 -4.14 -0.92
CA ALA A 67 -20.91 -5.47 -0.76
C ALA A 67 -20.26 -6.25 0.39
N LYS A 68 -18.92 -6.21 0.46
CA LYS A 68 -18.16 -6.93 1.51
C LYS A 68 -18.38 -6.33 2.90
N LEU A 69 -18.40 -5.01 3.02
CA LEU A 69 -18.68 -4.35 4.32
C LEU A 69 -20.10 -4.61 4.81
N ARG A 70 -21.11 -4.66 3.92
CA ARG A 70 -22.49 -5.06 4.28
C ARG A 70 -22.54 -6.50 4.79
N GLU A 71 -21.88 -7.42 4.10
CA GLU A 71 -21.76 -8.82 4.52
C GLU A 71 -21.16 -8.93 5.93
N MET A 72 -20.03 -8.26 6.15
CA MET A 72 -19.32 -8.31 7.43
C MET A 72 -20.12 -7.64 8.56
N ALA A 73 -20.77 -6.52 8.29
CA ALA A 73 -21.63 -5.85 9.27
C ALA A 73 -22.86 -6.73 9.65
N ALA A 74 -23.51 -7.35 8.66
CA ALA A 74 -24.63 -8.26 8.89
C ALA A 74 -24.23 -9.52 9.68
N ALA A 75 -22.98 -9.99 9.50
CA ALA A 75 -22.43 -11.11 10.26
C ALA A 75 -21.97 -10.71 11.69
N GLY A 76 -22.06 -9.44 12.08
CA GLY A 76 -21.57 -8.95 13.37
C GLY A 76 -20.04 -8.96 13.52
N THR A 77 -19.31 -9.03 12.41
CA THR A 77 -17.84 -9.07 12.38
C THR A 77 -17.28 -7.96 11.48
N PRO A 78 -17.58 -6.67 11.76
CA PRO A 78 -17.02 -5.57 10.99
C PRO A 78 -15.48 -5.58 11.05
N PRO A 79 -14.78 -5.08 10.03
CA PRO A 79 -13.33 -5.00 10.08
C PRO A 79 -12.88 -3.91 11.07
N ASP A 80 -11.72 -4.10 11.71
CA ASP A 80 -11.05 -3.04 12.46
C ASP A 80 -10.43 -2.00 11.52
N VAL A 81 -10.03 -2.46 10.32
CA VAL A 81 -9.34 -1.62 9.35
C VAL A 81 -9.59 -2.08 7.90
N ILE A 82 -9.71 -1.09 7.00
CA ILE A 82 -9.69 -1.27 5.55
C ILE A 82 -8.31 -0.84 5.08
N THR A 83 -7.52 -1.78 4.52
CA THR A 83 -6.10 -1.54 4.21
C THR A 83 -5.87 -1.57 2.71
N PHE A 84 -5.44 -0.44 2.16
CA PHE A 84 -4.93 -0.37 0.79
C PHE A 84 -3.54 -0.98 0.72
N ALA A 85 -3.47 -2.16 0.16
CA ALA A 85 -2.29 -2.98 -0.06
C ALA A 85 -2.55 -3.92 -1.25
N GLY A 86 -1.63 -4.81 -1.59
CA GLY A 86 -1.85 -5.81 -2.61
C GLY A 86 -0.69 -5.93 -3.59
N ASN A 87 -0.99 -6.02 -4.88
CA ASN A 87 -0.03 -6.39 -5.92
C ASN A 87 0.87 -5.22 -6.37
N GLY A 88 1.38 -4.41 -5.44
CA GLY A 88 2.32 -3.33 -5.73
C GLY A 88 2.06 -2.03 -4.97
N GLU A 89 2.20 -0.87 -5.65
CA GLU A 89 2.09 0.45 -5.02
C GLU A 89 0.72 1.09 -5.29
N PRO A 90 -0.18 1.20 -4.28
CA PRO A 90 -1.55 1.67 -4.48
C PRO A 90 -1.63 3.12 -4.97
N THR A 91 -0.68 3.98 -4.60
CA THR A 91 -0.66 5.39 -5.02
C THR A 91 -0.32 5.61 -6.50
N MET A 92 0.03 4.54 -7.23
CA MET A 92 0.17 4.57 -8.68
C MET A 92 -1.18 4.58 -9.41
N HIS A 93 -2.29 4.23 -8.72
CA HIS A 93 -3.61 4.23 -9.34
C HIS A 93 -4.02 5.66 -9.76
N PRO A 94 -4.46 5.89 -11.03
CA PRO A 94 -4.75 7.23 -11.53
C PRO A 94 -5.88 7.94 -10.78
N GLN A 95 -6.86 7.20 -10.25
CA GLN A 95 -7.99 7.71 -9.48
C GLN A 95 -7.84 7.43 -7.96
N PHE A 96 -6.61 7.44 -7.45
CA PHE A 96 -6.34 7.09 -6.06
C PHE A 96 -7.09 7.98 -5.06
N GLU A 97 -7.11 9.30 -5.28
CA GLU A 97 -7.78 10.25 -4.37
C GLU A 97 -9.29 10.04 -4.31
N GLU A 98 -9.90 9.80 -5.45
CA GLU A 98 -11.34 9.56 -5.56
C GLU A 98 -11.73 8.24 -4.90
N ILE A 99 -10.93 7.19 -5.08
CA ILE A 99 -11.16 5.88 -4.45
C ILE A 99 -11.04 5.97 -2.93
N ILE A 100 -10.05 6.69 -2.41
CA ILE A 100 -9.93 6.94 -0.97
C ILE A 100 -11.18 7.65 -0.44
N SER A 101 -11.66 8.67 -1.15
CA SER A 101 -12.87 9.43 -0.74
C SER A 101 -14.12 8.55 -0.74
N ASP A 102 -14.30 7.71 -1.77
CA ASP A 102 -15.40 6.74 -1.85
C ASP A 102 -15.32 5.70 -0.72
N THR A 103 -14.11 5.21 -0.43
CA THR A 103 -13.89 4.24 0.65
C THR A 103 -14.26 4.81 2.01
N ILE A 104 -13.87 6.04 2.29
CA ILE A 104 -14.23 6.74 3.54
C ILE A 104 -15.75 6.87 3.63
N ALA A 105 -16.42 7.32 2.57
CA ALA A 105 -17.87 7.46 2.55
C ALA A 105 -18.60 6.11 2.78
N VAL A 106 -18.14 5.03 2.14
CA VAL A 106 -18.72 3.68 2.32
C VAL A 106 -18.47 3.14 3.74
N ARG A 107 -17.26 3.37 4.28
CA ARG A 107 -16.88 3.01 5.64
C ARG A 107 -17.77 3.73 6.66
N ASP A 108 -17.92 5.04 6.53
CA ASP A 108 -18.72 5.87 7.45
C ASP A 108 -20.20 5.44 7.49
N GLU A 109 -20.74 4.97 6.33
CA GLU A 109 -22.10 4.46 6.23
C GLU A 109 -22.29 3.08 6.89
N LEU A 110 -21.32 2.16 6.71
CA LEU A 110 -21.51 0.74 7.00
C LEU A 110 -20.73 0.23 8.22
N CYS A 111 -19.56 0.78 8.47
CA CYS A 111 -18.63 0.35 9.52
C CYS A 111 -17.86 1.56 10.09
N PRO A 112 -18.54 2.53 10.73
CA PRO A 112 -17.92 3.83 11.09
C PRO A 112 -16.78 3.72 12.09
N SER A 113 -16.63 2.63 12.82
CA SER A 113 -15.51 2.37 13.72
C SER A 113 -14.24 1.85 13.01
N ALA A 114 -14.38 1.36 11.78
CA ALA A 114 -13.25 0.84 11.03
C ALA A 114 -12.30 1.98 10.61
N LYS A 115 -11.00 1.75 10.69
CA LYS A 115 -9.98 2.68 10.19
C LYS A 115 -9.72 2.46 8.71
N VAL A 116 -9.24 3.50 8.02
CA VAL A 116 -8.71 3.38 6.65
C VAL A 116 -7.20 3.54 6.71
N SER A 117 -6.48 2.55 6.17
CA SER A 117 -5.01 2.49 6.16
C SER A 117 -4.48 2.39 4.75
N VAL A 118 -3.37 3.06 4.47
CA VAL A 118 -2.64 2.93 3.19
C VAL A 118 -1.21 2.52 3.48
N LEU A 119 -0.76 1.43 2.86
CA LEU A 119 0.64 1.01 2.82
C LEU A 119 1.25 1.50 1.51
N SER A 120 2.18 2.43 1.57
CA SER A 120 2.81 3.03 0.39
C SER A 120 4.33 3.04 0.49
N ASN A 121 5.00 2.82 -0.63
CA ASN A 121 6.45 2.97 -0.75
C ASN A 121 6.92 4.43 -0.81
N ALA A 122 6.02 5.38 -0.62
CA ALA A 122 6.25 6.81 -0.55
C ALA A 122 6.75 7.49 -1.85
N THR A 123 6.88 6.79 -2.97
CA THR A 123 7.45 7.40 -4.20
C THR A 123 6.53 8.44 -4.85
N MET A 124 5.22 8.36 -4.61
CA MET A 124 4.23 9.25 -5.24
C MET A 124 3.75 10.38 -4.32
N ILE A 125 4.27 10.51 -3.09
CA ILE A 125 3.78 11.51 -2.11
C ILE A 125 4.07 12.96 -2.50
N GLY A 126 4.93 13.19 -3.48
CA GLY A 126 5.13 14.51 -4.09
C GLY A 126 3.97 14.99 -4.98
N ARG A 127 3.06 14.08 -5.38
CA ARG A 127 1.87 14.45 -6.14
C ARG A 127 0.79 14.99 -5.21
N ASP A 128 0.22 16.15 -5.54
CA ASP A 128 -0.75 16.82 -4.66
C ASP A 128 -2.00 16.00 -4.39
N ASN A 129 -2.54 15.32 -5.41
CA ASN A 129 -3.70 14.43 -5.26
C ASN A 129 -3.40 13.24 -4.32
N VAL A 130 -2.22 12.65 -4.43
CA VAL A 130 -1.79 11.56 -3.54
C VAL A 130 -1.65 12.07 -2.10
N ARG A 131 -0.99 13.23 -1.91
CA ARG A 131 -0.82 13.81 -0.58
C ARG A 131 -2.17 14.17 0.06
N ARG A 132 -3.11 14.79 -0.69
CA ARG A 132 -4.46 15.06 -0.18
C ARG A 132 -5.21 13.79 0.24
N ALA A 133 -5.10 12.72 -0.55
CA ALA A 133 -5.71 11.44 -0.22
C ALA A 133 -5.13 10.84 1.06
N LEU A 134 -3.80 10.80 1.18
CA LEU A 134 -3.11 10.27 2.35
C LEU A 134 -3.34 11.08 3.63
N LEU A 135 -3.69 12.37 3.52
CA LEU A 135 -4.07 13.20 4.65
C LEU A 135 -5.49 12.96 5.16
N LYS A 136 -6.35 12.24 4.38
CA LYS A 136 -7.73 11.90 4.74
C LYS A 136 -7.82 10.58 5.50
N VAL A 137 -6.83 9.67 5.35
CA VAL A 137 -6.85 8.34 5.95
C VAL A 137 -6.41 8.36 7.41
N ASP A 138 -6.85 7.36 8.18
CA ASP A 138 -6.51 7.23 9.60
C ASP A 138 -5.04 6.80 9.80
N ASN A 139 -4.55 5.89 8.97
CA ASN A 139 -3.18 5.39 9.04
C ASN A 139 -2.48 5.57 7.68
N ASN A 140 -1.76 6.66 7.53
CA ASN A 140 -0.85 6.89 6.42
C ASN A 140 0.49 6.24 6.73
N ILE A 141 0.72 5.02 6.21
CA ILE A 141 1.90 4.21 6.51
C ILE A 141 2.85 4.28 5.32
N LEU A 142 3.95 4.99 5.51
CA LEU A 142 4.95 5.27 4.48
C LEU A 142 6.24 4.50 4.75
N LYS A 143 6.73 3.82 3.74
CA LYS A 143 7.94 3.03 3.79
C LYS A 143 9.19 3.91 3.77
N LEU A 144 10.13 3.57 4.68
CA LEU A 144 11.50 4.09 4.68
C LEU A 144 12.42 3.05 5.31
N ASP A 145 13.05 2.21 4.48
CA ASP A 145 13.83 1.07 4.96
C ASP A 145 15.26 1.43 5.36
N SER A 146 15.77 2.57 4.93
CA SER A 146 17.08 3.08 5.36
C SER A 146 17.19 4.59 5.19
N ALA A 147 18.10 5.18 5.95
CA ALA A 147 18.53 6.56 5.79
C ALA A 147 19.63 6.71 4.69
N LEU A 148 20.14 5.62 4.15
CA LEU A 148 21.21 5.58 3.16
C LEU A 148 20.67 5.18 1.79
N ASP A 149 20.90 6.03 0.78
CA ASP A 149 20.48 5.78 -0.61
C ASP A 149 21.02 4.46 -1.19
N GLU A 150 22.25 4.09 -0.80
CA GLU A 150 22.86 2.84 -1.25
C GLU A 150 22.10 1.62 -0.72
N THR A 151 21.71 1.66 0.55
CA THR A 151 20.94 0.59 1.19
C THR A 151 19.54 0.49 0.58
N VAL A 152 18.87 1.64 0.35
CA VAL A 152 17.56 1.68 -0.34
C VAL A 152 17.68 1.08 -1.74
N ARG A 153 18.72 1.43 -2.51
CA ARG A 153 18.96 0.82 -3.83
C ARG A 153 19.16 -0.68 -3.78
N LEU A 154 19.83 -1.19 -2.75
CA LEU A 154 20.07 -2.63 -2.59
C LEU A 154 18.80 -3.39 -2.15
N ILE A 155 18.06 -2.86 -1.18
CA ILE A 155 16.89 -3.52 -0.56
C ILE A 155 15.62 -3.31 -1.38
N ASP A 156 15.35 -2.08 -1.80
CA ASP A 156 14.07 -1.70 -2.42
C ASP A 156 14.10 -1.70 -3.94
N GLN A 157 15.29 -1.64 -4.53
CA GLN A 157 15.52 -1.66 -5.98
C GLN A 157 14.57 -0.75 -6.76
N PRO A 158 14.61 0.58 -6.49
CA PRO A 158 13.70 1.52 -7.14
C PRO A 158 13.94 1.60 -8.65
N ARG A 159 12.86 1.60 -9.44
CA ARG A 159 12.88 1.75 -10.90
C ARG A 159 12.99 3.21 -11.35
N GLY A 160 13.68 4.04 -10.62
CA GLY A 160 13.84 5.46 -10.90
C GLY A 160 14.73 6.13 -9.86
N ARG A 161 14.81 7.46 -9.93
CA ARG A 161 15.53 8.23 -8.90
C ARG A 161 14.64 8.35 -7.66
N ALA A 162 14.88 7.50 -6.68
CA ALA A 162 14.33 7.66 -5.33
C ALA A 162 15.49 8.07 -4.41
N GLY A 163 15.49 9.33 -3.96
CA GLY A 163 16.48 9.83 -3.00
C GLY A 163 15.87 9.87 -1.60
N VAL A 164 16.57 9.34 -0.61
CA VAL A 164 16.13 9.33 0.80
C VAL A 164 15.88 10.76 1.29
N ALA A 165 16.80 11.69 1.02
CA ALA A 165 16.67 13.09 1.46
C ALA A 165 15.39 13.73 0.92
N GLU A 166 15.05 13.52 -0.35
CA GLU A 166 13.82 14.04 -0.96
C GLU A 166 12.58 13.36 -0.38
N THR A 167 12.60 12.05 -0.20
CA THR A 167 11.51 11.31 0.44
C THR A 167 11.23 11.85 1.83
N VAL A 168 12.26 12.05 2.66
CA VAL A 168 12.12 12.62 4.01
C VAL A 168 11.61 14.06 3.96
N ARG A 169 12.08 14.88 3.01
CA ARG A 169 11.59 16.26 2.81
C ARG A 169 10.07 16.25 2.52
N LEU A 170 9.61 15.35 1.64
CA LEU A 170 8.19 15.22 1.31
C LEU A 170 7.37 14.64 2.46
N MET A 171 7.89 13.70 3.23
CA MET A 171 7.24 13.19 4.44
C MET A 171 6.97 14.28 5.47
N LYS A 172 7.87 15.27 5.61
CA LYS A 172 7.67 16.41 6.52
C LYS A 172 6.44 17.26 6.18
N LEU A 173 5.99 17.25 4.91
CA LEU A 173 4.79 17.99 4.49
C LEU A 173 3.49 17.43 5.09
N PHE A 174 3.52 16.24 5.68
CA PHE A 174 2.37 15.66 6.38
C PHE A 174 2.21 16.19 7.81
N GLY A 175 3.14 17.02 8.33
CA GLY A 175 3.02 17.61 9.65
C GLY A 175 2.92 16.58 10.80
N GLY A 176 3.60 15.46 10.67
CA GLY A 176 3.56 14.35 11.65
C GLY A 176 2.38 13.37 11.46
N ARG A 177 1.46 13.61 10.54
CA ARG A 177 0.31 12.72 10.25
C ARG A 177 0.71 11.58 9.31
N LEU A 178 1.68 10.78 9.73
CA LEU A 178 2.14 9.58 9.05
C LEU A 178 2.78 8.60 10.04
N ILE A 179 2.88 7.36 9.61
CA ILE A 179 3.60 6.29 10.30
C ILE A 179 4.73 5.86 9.37
N VAL A 180 5.96 5.86 9.85
CA VAL A 180 7.10 5.30 9.10
C VAL A 180 7.14 3.81 9.35
N GLN A 181 7.18 3.03 8.26
CA GLN A 181 7.36 1.59 8.29
C GLN A 181 8.73 1.22 7.72
N THR A 182 9.51 0.47 8.48
CA THR A 182 10.83 -0.02 8.09
C THR A 182 10.86 -1.55 8.16
N MET A 183 11.37 -2.20 7.12
CA MET A 183 11.70 -3.61 7.14
C MET A 183 13.17 -3.78 7.53
N PHE A 184 13.43 -4.33 8.70
CA PHE A 184 14.80 -4.65 9.14
C PHE A 184 15.24 -5.99 8.57
N LEU A 185 16.38 -5.98 7.88
CA LEU A 185 16.95 -7.14 7.20
C LEU A 185 18.43 -7.28 7.53
N ARG A 186 18.86 -8.53 7.75
CA ARG A 186 20.28 -8.88 7.86
C ARG A 186 20.53 -10.18 7.08
N GLY A 187 21.53 -10.18 6.21
CA GLY A 187 21.87 -11.36 5.41
C GLY A 187 22.73 -11.06 4.23
N MET A 188 22.67 -11.95 3.24
CA MET A 188 23.37 -11.81 1.95
C MET A 188 22.35 -11.77 0.82
N TYR A 189 22.51 -10.85 -0.11
CA TYR A 189 21.73 -10.76 -1.34
C TYR A 189 22.66 -10.46 -2.51
N ASP A 190 22.63 -11.30 -3.53
CA ASP A 190 23.48 -11.19 -4.74
C ASP A 190 24.96 -10.95 -4.41
N GLY A 191 25.51 -11.76 -3.48
CA GLY A 191 26.89 -11.67 -3.03
C GLY A 191 27.24 -10.44 -2.18
N ARG A 192 26.26 -9.58 -1.85
CA ARG A 192 26.44 -8.39 -1.03
C ARG A 192 25.80 -8.58 0.36
N ARG A 193 26.48 -8.05 1.37
CA ARG A 193 25.90 -7.99 2.71
C ARG A 193 24.77 -6.95 2.75
N VAL A 194 23.61 -7.37 3.24
CA VAL A 194 22.48 -6.51 3.58
C VAL A 194 22.42 -6.42 5.09
N ASP A 195 22.43 -5.20 5.62
CA ASP A 195 22.27 -4.93 7.04
C ASP A 195 21.75 -3.50 7.20
N ASN A 196 20.48 -3.34 7.62
CA ASN A 196 19.86 -2.04 7.93
C ASN A 196 19.29 -2.01 9.35
N THR A 197 19.81 -2.89 10.23
CA THR A 197 19.41 -2.96 11.64
C THR A 197 20.16 -1.98 12.53
#